data_30c1be25d4593120c8db27d27e5fd04a
#
_entry.id   30c1be25d4593120c8db27d27e5fd04a
#
_cell.length_a   1.000
_cell.length_b   1.000
_cell.length_c   1.000
_cell.angle_alpha   90.00
_cell.angle_beta   90.00
_cell.angle_gamma   90.00
#
_symmetry.space_group_name_H-M   'P 1'
#
loop_
_entity.id
_entity.type
_entity.pdbx_description
1 polymer ?
#
loop_
_entity_poly.entity_id
_entity_poly.type
_entity_poly.pdbx_seq_one_letter_code
_entity_poly.pdbx_strand_id
1 'polypeptide(L)'
;MRKVFLIVLAINLFTIACTSATETIETQNAPISTFTDVPLASTSTPEPDSVIATATETAAVTATTVPGDDFFTQNGITLSAPVCNALTQSQTEGPYYTPNTPEKHSFLEEGMIGTRLLLVGYVLDQNCQPLPNTWLDFWQADANGEYDNVGYRLRGHQFTDAQGRYYLETVLPGLYSSRPIEHIHVKVWPEGGAEITSQVYFPQRPIEGLTATIEDRGDHLVGYFNFVVQK
;
A
#
# COMPACT_ATOMS: atom_id res chain seq x y z
N MET A 1 -69.70 11.24 -11.25
CA MET A 1 -69.49 11.30 -9.80
C MET A 1 -68.01 11.01 -9.51
N ARG A 2 -67.21 12.03 -9.31
CA ARG A 2 -65.77 11.93 -9.01
C ARG A 2 -65.58 11.97 -7.49
N LYS A 3 -65.08 10.92 -6.89
CA LYS A 3 -64.72 10.87 -5.47
C LYS A 3 -63.31 11.40 -5.29
N VAL A 4 -63.18 12.54 -4.62
CA VAL A 4 -61.89 13.14 -4.20
C VAL A 4 -61.49 12.52 -2.87
N PHE A 5 -60.35 11.85 -2.83
CA PHE A 5 -59.74 11.34 -1.58
C PHE A 5 -58.75 12.41 -1.06
N LEU A 6 -59.09 13.00 0.07
CA LEU A 6 -58.21 13.86 0.83
C LEU A 6 -57.25 12.97 1.63
N ILE A 7 -55.94 13.07 1.37
CA ILE A 7 -54.91 12.48 2.22
C ILE A 7 -54.42 13.53 3.22
N VAL A 8 -54.69 13.31 4.49
CA VAL A 8 -54.20 14.14 5.59
C VAL A 8 -52.81 13.65 5.96
N LEU A 9 -51.80 14.47 5.74
CA LEU A 9 -50.41 14.23 6.09
C LEU A 9 -50.18 14.69 7.54
N ALA A 10 -49.99 13.76 8.48
CA ALA A 10 -49.63 14.07 9.85
C ALA A 10 -48.11 14.24 9.96
N ILE A 11 -47.68 15.45 10.26
CA ILE A 11 -46.27 15.79 10.51
C ILE A 11 -46.01 15.58 12.00
N ASN A 12 -45.22 14.55 12.35
CA ASN A 12 -44.69 14.37 13.71
C ASN A 12 -43.37 15.17 13.85
N LEU A 13 -43.41 16.23 14.63
CA LEU A 13 -42.21 16.94 15.10
C LEU A 13 -41.58 16.12 16.24
N PHE A 14 -40.43 15.51 15.99
CA PHE A 14 -39.58 15.02 17.07
C PHE A 14 -38.63 16.12 17.51
N THR A 15 -38.79 16.62 18.70
CA THR A 15 -37.83 17.49 19.38
C THR A 15 -36.74 16.64 20.01
N ILE A 16 -35.51 16.74 19.48
CA ILE A 16 -34.32 16.13 20.07
C ILE A 16 -33.75 17.10 21.09
N ALA A 17 -33.82 16.71 22.39
CA ALA A 17 -33.16 17.41 23.48
C ALA A 17 -31.66 16.99 23.48
N CYS A 18 -30.75 17.94 23.23
CA CYS A 18 -29.31 17.76 23.45
C CYS A 18 -29.03 17.83 24.97
N THR A 19 -28.62 16.73 25.57
CA THR A 19 -28.00 16.69 26.89
C THR A 19 -26.47 16.70 26.69
N SER A 20 -25.85 17.80 27.13
CA SER A 20 -24.38 17.92 27.18
C SER A 20 -23.87 17.14 28.38
N ALA A 21 -23.12 16.07 28.14
CA ALA A 21 -22.32 15.40 29.17
C ALA A 21 -20.93 16.04 29.20
N THR A 22 -20.58 16.66 30.34
CA THR A 22 -19.24 17.18 30.62
C THR A 22 -18.40 16.03 31.18
N GLU A 23 -17.48 15.48 30.43
CA GLU A 23 -16.49 14.53 30.95
C GLU A 23 -15.32 15.30 31.56
N THR A 24 -15.12 15.04 32.85
CA THR A 24 -13.97 15.53 33.63
C THR A 24 -12.77 14.65 33.36
N ILE A 25 -11.70 15.22 32.75
CA ILE A 25 -10.42 14.54 32.53
C ILE A 25 -9.67 14.49 33.87
N GLU A 26 -9.54 13.30 34.42
CA GLU A 26 -8.71 13.01 35.58
C GLU A 26 -7.27 12.76 35.14
N THR A 27 -6.38 13.66 35.51
CA THR A 27 -4.93 13.60 35.19
C THR A 27 -4.26 12.63 36.16
N GLN A 28 -3.92 11.44 35.72
CA GLN A 28 -3.07 10.53 36.49
C GLN A 28 -1.60 10.87 36.26
N ASN A 29 -0.93 11.36 37.30
CA ASN A 29 0.51 11.51 37.38
C ASN A 29 1.18 10.12 37.55
N ALA A 30 2.00 9.71 36.58
CA ALA A 30 2.90 8.57 36.75
C ALA A 30 4.22 9.01 37.43
N PRO A 31 4.82 8.18 38.29
CA PRO A 31 6.03 8.54 39.02
C PRO A 31 7.29 8.46 38.13
N ILE A 32 8.15 9.46 38.29
CA ILE A 32 9.47 9.61 37.64
C ILE A 32 10.41 8.56 38.28
N SER A 33 10.93 7.67 37.43
CA SER A 33 12.00 6.76 37.83
C SER A 33 13.38 7.48 37.70
N THR A 34 14.03 7.64 38.83
CA THR A 34 15.39 8.18 38.95
C THR A 34 16.41 7.14 38.48
N PHE A 35 17.18 7.49 37.44
CA PHE A 35 18.36 6.72 37.05
C PHE A 35 19.53 7.06 37.96
N THR A 36 20.11 6.00 38.56
CA THR A 36 21.31 6.07 39.40
C THR A 36 22.55 6.03 38.51
N ASP A 37 23.43 7.00 38.67
CA ASP A 37 24.77 7.07 38.07
C ASP A 37 25.64 5.89 38.49
N VAL A 38 26.32 5.26 37.51
CA VAL A 38 27.42 4.31 37.72
C VAL A 38 28.71 4.93 37.18
N PRO A 39 29.83 4.96 37.93
CA PRO A 39 31.01 5.71 37.56
C PRO A 39 31.87 5.03 36.51
N LEU A 40 32.52 5.88 35.68
CA LEU A 40 33.58 5.54 34.73
C LEU A 40 34.79 4.95 35.43
N ALA A 41 35.28 3.83 34.92
CA ALA A 41 36.66 3.37 35.20
C ALA A 41 37.51 3.57 33.92
N SER A 42 38.50 4.42 34.04
CA SER A 42 39.55 4.62 33.06
C SER A 42 40.64 3.55 33.23
N THR A 43 41.12 2.94 32.11
CA THR A 43 42.47 2.38 32.06
C THR A 43 43.03 2.36 30.64
N SER A 44 43.98 3.23 30.44
CA SER A 44 45.28 3.17 29.74
C SER A 44 45.48 2.29 28.49
N THR A 45 45.95 3.00 27.45
CA THR A 45 46.74 2.61 26.28
C THR A 45 48.00 1.79 26.62
N PRO A 46 48.47 0.91 25.70
CA PRO A 46 49.55 1.31 24.83
C PRO A 46 49.46 0.85 23.36
N GLU A 47 49.94 1.71 22.48
CA GLU A 47 50.43 1.42 21.14
C GLU A 47 51.80 0.67 21.24
N PRO A 48 52.23 -0.20 20.24
CA PRO A 48 52.82 0.35 19.03
C PRO A 48 52.60 -0.47 17.71
N ASP A 49 52.73 0.29 16.63
CA ASP A 49 53.31 -0.04 15.30
C ASP A 49 53.24 -1.48 14.76
N SER A 50 52.53 -1.65 13.61
CA SER A 50 53.10 -2.40 12.50
C SER A 50 52.38 -2.05 11.18
N VAL A 51 53.13 -1.50 10.26
CA VAL A 51 52.79 -1.32 8.81
C VAL A 51 52.63 -2.68 8.15
N ILE A 52 51.51 -2.98 7.50
CA ILE A 52 51.47 -4.00 6.45
C ILE A 52 50.46 -3.59 5.37
N ALA A 53 51.03 -3.37 4.23
CA ALA A 53 50.57 -3.55 2.85
C ALA A 53 49.06 -3.51 2.51
N THR A 54 48.71 -2.52 1.74
CA THR A 54 47.56 -2.37 0.89
C THR A 54 47.44 -3.55 -0.08
N ALA A 55 46.49 -4.42 0.14
CA ALA A 55 45.91 -5.25 -0.92
C ALA A 55 44.57 -4.64 -1.31
N THR A 56 44.54 -3.93 -2.43
CA THR A 56 43.29 -3.51 -3.09
C THR A 56 42.63 -4.74 -3.67
N GLU A 57 41.77 -5.36 -2.86
CA GLU A 57 40.86 -6.39 -3.35
C GLU A 57 39.70 -5.67 -4.05
N THR A 58 39.77 -5.63 -5.38
CA THR A 58 38.66 -5.24 -6.22
C THR A 58 37.57 -6.28 -6.01
N ALA A 59 36.65 -6.04 -5.10
CA ALA A 59 35.45 -6.83 -4.98
C ALA A 59 34.70 -6.73 -6.30
N ALA A 60 34.72 -7.80 -7.07
CA ALA A 60 33.82 -7.97 -8.19
C ALA A 60 32.39 -7.89 -7.62
N VAL A 61 31.71 -6.78 -7.89
CA VAL A 61 30.29 -6.62 -7.63
C VAL A 61 29.60 -7.64 -8.53
N THR A 62 29.33 -8.83 -7.97
CA THR A 62 28.44 -9.78 -8.61
C THR A 62 27.10 -9.08 -8.69
N ALA A 63 26.70 -8.66 -9.90
CA ALA A 63 25.38 -8.14 -10.15
C ALA A 63 24.38 -9.21 -9.73
N THR A 64 23.83 -9.08 -8.53
CA THR A 64 22.69 -9.88 -8.10
C THR A 64 21.54 -9.49 -9.04
N THR A 65 21.14 -10.39 -9.91
CA THR A 65 19.97 -10.23 -10.77
C THR A 65 18.79 -9.96 -9.84
N VAL A 66 18.25 -8.74 -9.94
CA VAL A 66 17.10 -8.32 -9.14
C VAL A 66 15.92 -9.20 -9.56
N PRO A 67 15.23 -9.90 -8.65
CA PRO A 67 14.11 -10.79 -8.99
C PRO A 67 13.03 -10.14 -9.88
N GLY A 68 12.90 -8.81 -9.82
CA GLY A 68 11.97 -8.04 -10.64
C GLY A 68 12.26 -8.04 -12.14
N ASP A 69 13.53 -8.12 -12.57
CA ASP A 69 13.87 -8.11 -14.00
C ASP A 69 13.38 -9.38 -14.70
N ASP A 70 13.40 -10.50 -14.01
CA ASP A 70 12.93 -11.76 -14.55
C ASP A 70 11.40 -11.76 -14.78
N PHE A 71 10.62 -11.25 -13.84
CA PHE A 71 9.16 -11.15 -13.97
C PHE A 71 8.73 -10.29 -15.16
N PHE A 72 9.26 -9.10 -15.29
CA PHE A 72 8.90 -8.16 -16.36
C PHE A 72 9.25 -8.76 -17.73
N THR A 73 10.45 -9.31 -17.86
CA THR A 73 10.93 -9.97 -19.09
C THR A 73 10.07 -11.19 -19.45
N GLN A 74 9.78 -12.06 -18.48
CA GLN A 74 8.99 -13.27 -18.70
C GLN A 74 7.56 -12.96 -19.14
N ASN A 75 6.99 -11.87 -18.67
CA ASN A 75 5.64 -11.41 -19.05
C ASN A 75 5.65 -10.42 -20.23
N GLY A 76 6.81 -10.18 -20.88
CA GLY A 76 6.91 -9.25 -21.99
C GLY A 76 6.48 -7.82 -21.63
N ILE A 77 6.69 -7.40 -20.36
CA ILE A 77 6.32 -6.09 -19.86
C ILE A 77 7.53 -5.16 -19.96
N THR A 78 7.33 -4.03 -20.62
CA THR A 78 8.32 -2.94 -20.65
C THR A 78 7.70 -1.72 -19.99
N LEU A 79 8.22 -1.33 -18.83
CA LEU A 79 7.83 -0.08 -18.20
C LEU A 79 8.51 1.08 -18.93
N SER A 80 7.73 2.05 -19.39
CA SER A 80 8.25 3.31 -19.90
C SER A 80 9.01 4.06 -18.78
N ALA A 81 9.89 4.99 -19.19
CA ALA A 81 10.52 5.89 -18.21
C ALA A 81 9.44 6.52 -17.30
N PRO A 82 9.67 6.59 -15.99
CA PRO A 82 8.65 7.08 -15.07
C PRO A 82 8.29 8.53 -15.38
N VAL A 83 6.99 8.81 -15.44
CA VAL A 83 6.44 10.15 -15.55
C VAL A 83 5.73 10.48 -14.24
N CYS A 84 6.13 11.58 -13.62
CA CYS A 84 5.44 12.08 -12.43
C CYS A 84 4.19 12.84 -12.81
N ASN A 85 3.15 12.50 -12.08
CA ASN A 85 1.95 13.30 -11.96
C ASN A 85 1.94 13.99 -10.58
N ALA A 86 0.78 14.45 -10.15
CA ALA A 86 0.58 14.89 -8.77
C ALA A 86 0.85 13.73 -7.77
N LEU A 87 1.08 14.08 -6.51
CA LEU A 87 1.16 13.09 -5.44
C LEU A 87 -0.08 12.18 -5.44
N THR A 88 0.15 10.90 -5.22
CA THR A 88 -0.93 9.92 -5.08
C THR A 88 -1.85 10.34 -3.93
N GLN A 89 -3.13 10.50 -4.22
CA GLN A 89 -4.13 10.93 -3.25
C GLN A 89 -4.38 9.82 -2.23
N SER A 90 -4.41 10.19 -0.94
CA SER A 90 -4.84 9.27 0.11
C SER A 90 -6.32 8.93 -0.04
N GLN A 91 -6.64 7.67 0.23
CA GLN A 91 -8.00 7.12 0.23
C GLN A 91 -8.28 6.42 1.56
N THR A 92 -9.54 6.08 1.78
CA THR A 92 -9.93 5.36 3.00
C THR A 92 -9.36 3.94 3.00
N GLU A 93 -8.85 3.50 4.16
CA GLU A 93 -8.42 2.12 4.39
C GLU A 93 -9.58 1.13 4.27
N GLY A 94 -10.78 1.56 4.68
CA GLY A 94 -11.95 0.70 4.74
C GLY A 94 -11.89 -0.27 5.92
N PRO A 95 -12.93 -1.14 6.07
CA PRO A 95 -13.04 -2.02 7.23
C PRO A 95 -12.32 -3.37 7.06
N TYR A 96 -11.67 -3.61 5.94
CA TYR A 96 -11.14 -4.94 5.57
C TYR A 96 -9.61 -5.03 5.61
N TYR A 97 -8.91 -4.01 6.11
CA TYR A 97 -7.46 -4.12 6.29
C TYR A 97 -7.11 -5.14 7.39
N THR A 98 -6.10 -5.96 7.14
CA THR A 98 -5.55 -6.92 8.11
C THR A 98 -4.03 -6.72 8.14
N PRO A 99 -3.45 -6.34 9.27
CA PRO A 99 -2.01 -6.13 9.39
C PRO A 99 -1.23 -7.44 9.38
N ASN A 100 0.12 -7.33 9.29
CA ASN A 100 1.06 -8.47 9.29
C ASN A 100 0.83 -9.45 8.13
N THR A 101 0.54 -8.90 6.96
CA THR A 101 0.41 -9.68 5.73
C THR A 101 1.70 -10.42 5.41
N PRO A 102 1.65 -11.60 4.77
CA PRO A 102 2.85 -12.27 4.27
C PRO A 102 3.50 -11.50 3.13
N GLU A 103 4.82 -11.60 3.00
CA GLU A 103 5.53 -11.08 1.83
C GLU A 103 5.24 -11.96 0.62
N LYS A 104 4.62 -11.40 -0.42
CA LYS A 104 4.32 -12.08 -1.67
C LYS A 104 3.97 -11.11 -2.79
N HIS A 105 4.39 -11.43 -4.00
CA HIS A 105 4.09 -10.69 -5.23
C HIS A 105 2.93 -11.29 -6.03
N SER A 106 2.55 -12.53 -5.75
CA SER A 106 1.44 -13.20 -6.40
C SER A 106 0.36 -13.57 -5.38
N PHE A 107 -0.88 -13.19 -5.70
CA PHE A 107 -2.08 -13.55 -4.95
C PHE A 107 -2.83 -14.71 -5.59
N LEU A 108 -2.33 -15.22 -6.72
CA LEU A 108 -2.97 -16.32 -7.43
C LEU A 108 -2.84 -17.62 -6.65
N GLU A 109 -3.94 -18.34 -6.57
CA GLU A 109 -4.06 -19.65 -5.94
C GLU A 109 -4.70 -20.63 -6.94
N GLU A 110 -4.45 -21.93 -6.77
CA GLU A 110 -5.06 -22.95 -7.64
C GLU A 110 -6.59 -22.88 -7.57
N GLY A 111 -7.23 -22.87 -8.73
CA GLY A 111 -8.69 -22.78 -8.83
C GLY A 111 -9.28 -21.39 -8.58
N MET A 112 -8.46 -20.34 -8.41
CA MET A 112 -8.96 -18.98 -8.27
C MET A 112 -9.67 -18.54 -9.55
N ILE A 113 -10.89 -18.06 -9.40
CA ILE A 113 -11.71 -17.53 -10.51
C ILE A 113 -11.45 -16.03 -10.70
N GLY A 114 -11.69 -15.55 -11.91
CA GLY A 114 -11.60 -14.13 -12.26
C GLY A 114 -10.63 -13.87 -13.42
N THR A 115 -10.64 -12.64 -13.92
CA THR A 115 -9.70 -12.20 -14.94
C THR A 115 -8.35 -11.95 -14.30
N ARG A 116 -7.30 -12.65 -14.73
CA ARG A 116 -5.92 -12.42 -14.25
C ARG A 116 -5.49 -10.99 -14.56
N LEU A 117 -4.87 -10.34 -13.58
CA LEU A 117 -4.35 -8.99 -13.65
C LEU A 117 -2.89 -8.97 -13.20
N LEU A 118 -2.03 -8.38 -14.00
CA LEU A 118 -0.67 -8.00 -13.63
C LEU A 118 -0.65 -6.49 -13.39
N LEU A 119 -0.68 -6.06 -12.14
CA LEU A 119 -0.55 -4.64 -11.81
C LEU A 119 0.93 -4.31 -11.62
N VAL A 120 1.44 -3.34 -12.39
CA VAL A 120 2.87 -3.01 -12.46
C VAL A 120 3.09 -1.49 -12.47
N GLY A 121 4.26 -1.06 -12.00
CA GLY A 121 4.62 0.36 -12.05
C GLY A 121 5.82 0.69 -11.18
N TYR A 122 5.95 1.96 -10.90
CA TYR A 122 6.99 2.53 -10.04
C TYR A 122 6.40 3.11 -8.77
N VAL A 123 7.21 3.15 -7.71
CA VAL A 123 7.03 4.10 -6.62
C VAL A 123 8.07 5.20 -6.80
N LEU A 124 7.62 6.45 -6.85
CA LEU A 124 8.42 7.63 -7.14
C LEU A 124 8.29 8.64 -5.99
N ASP A 125 9.31 9.44 -5.80
CA ASP A 125 9.21 10.65 -4.98
C ASP A 125 8.56 11.80 -5.77
N GLN A 126 8.37 12.95 -5.11
CA GLN A 126 7.81 14.17 -5.71
C GLN A 126 8.69 14.78 -6.81
N ASN A 127 9.95 14.34 -6.95
CA ASN A 127 10.91 14.77 -7.99
C ASN A 127 11.05 13.74 -9.12
N CYS A 128 10.12 12.76 -9.22
CA CYS A 128 10.15 11.66 -10.17
C CYS A 128 11.32 10.68 -10.01
N GLN A 129 11.95 10.64 -8.85
CA GLN A 129 13.02 9.68 -8.63
C GLN A 129 12.42 8.37 -8.14
N PRO A 130 12.77 7.23 -8.76
CA PRO A 130 12.35 5.93 -8.29
C PRO A 130 12.81 5.67 -6.84
N LEU A 131 11.92 5.09 -6.04
CA LEU A 131 12.16 4.77 -4.64
C LEU A 131 12.37 3.26 -4.46
N PRO A 132 13.61 2.77 -4.37
CA PRO A 132 13.89 1.37 -4.06
C PRO A 132 13.52 1.05 -2.62
N ASN A 133 13.31 -0.25 -2.35
CA ASN A 133 13.01 -0.78 -1.02
C ASN A 133 11.82 -0.07 -0.32
N THR A 134 10.87 0.41 -1.10
CA THR A 134 9.61 0.96 -0.58
C THR A 134 8.65 -0.16 -0.31
N TRP A 135 8.10 -0.19 0.90
CA TRP A 135 7.10 -1.18 1.31
C TRP A 135 5.74 -0.84 0.71
N LEU A 136 5.09 -1.87 0.11
CA LEU A 136 3.71 -1.81 -0.39
C LEU A 136 2.93 -2.96 0.22
N ASP A 137 1.77 -2.69 0.81
CA ASP A 137 0.86 -3.71 1.33
C ASP A 137 -0.48 -3.62 0.63
N PHE A 138 -0.80 -4.65 -0.16
CA PHE A 138 -1.99 -4.70 -1.00
C PHE A 138 -3.07 -5.58 -0.37
N TRP A 139 -4.34 -5.17 -0.51
CA TRP A 139 -5.50 -6.01 -0.21
C TRP A 139 -6.67 -5.68 -1.11
N GLN A 140 -7.46 -6.67 -1.43
CA GLN A 140 -8.60 -6.54 -2.34
C GLN A 140 -9.68 -7.60 -2.11
N ALA A 141 -10.86 -7.34 -2.65
CA ALA A 141 -11.89 -8.36 -2.83
C ALA A 141 -11.52 -9.34 -3.95
N ASP A 142 -12.05 -10.55 -3.92
CA ASP A 142 -11.97 -11.50 -5.03
C ASP A 142 -12.88 -11.08 -6.21
N ALA A 143 -12.92 -11.88 -7.27
CA ALA A 143 -13.73 -11.61 -8.45
C ALA A 143 -15.26 -11.58 -8.18
N ASN A 144 -15.72 -12.12 -7.05
CA ASN A 144 -17.12 -12.05 -6.61
C ASN A 144 -17.42 -10.86 -5.70
N GLY A 145 -16.41 -10.06 -5.36
CA GLY A 145 -16.54 -8.94 -4.43
C GLY A 145 -16.43 -9.34 -2.96
N GLU A 146 -15.84 -10.49 -2.64
CA GLU A 146 -15.71 -10.99 -1.28
C GLU A 146 -14.28 -10.80 -0.75
N TYR A 147 -14.15 -10.28 0.48
CA TYR A 147 -12.88 -10.18 1.19
C TYR A 147 -12.64 -11.39 2.07
N ASP A 148 -11.39 -11.88 2.09
CA ASP A 148 -10.97 -12.82 3.11
C ASP A 148 -10.75 -12.07 4.44
N ASN A 149 -11.63 -12.31 5.40
CA ASN A 149 -11.59 -11.70 6.72
C ASN A 149 -11.03 -12.65 7.81
N VAL A 150 -10.47 -13.80 7.41
CA VAL A 150 -9.96 -14.83 8.31
C VAL A 150 -8.46 -15.06 8.10
N GLY A 151 -8.01 -15.04 6.85
CA GLY A 151 -6.64 -15.28 6.45
C GLY A 151 -6.04 -14.14 5.63
N TYR A 152 -5.13 -14.52 4.72
CA TYR A 152 -4.39 -13.57 3.87
C TYR A 152 -4.58 -13.87 2.37
N ARG A 153 -5.73 -14.40 1.97
CA ARG A 153 -6.07 -14.53 0.55
C ARG A 153 -6.26 -13.14 -0.04
N LEU A 154 -5.66 -12.88 -1.19
CA LEU A 154 -5.65 -11.58 -1.86
C LEU A 154 -5.15 -10.42 -0.97
N ARG A 155 -4.16 -10.74 -0.12
CA ARG A 155 -3.47 -9.82 0.79
C ARG A 155 -2.00 -10.16 0.82
N GLY A 156 -1.14 -9.15 0.85
CA GLY A 156 0.30 -9.37 0.95
C GLY A 156 1.07 -8.08 0.78
N HIS A 157 2.24 -8.03 1.41
CA HIS A 157 3.16 -6.93 1.20
C HIS A 157 4.34 -7.35 0.32
N GLN A 158 5.01 -6.37 -0.20
CA GLN A 158 6.22 -6.50 -0.98
C GLN A 158 7.07 -5.24 -0.88
N PHE A 159 8.26 -5.28 -1.43
CA PHE A 159 9.14 -4.12 -1.54
C PHE A 159 9.42 -3.83 -3.02
N THR A 160 9.59 -2.55 -3.35
CA THR A 160 10.08 -2.17 -4.67
C THR A 160 11.50 -2.66 -4.88
N ASP A 161 11.83 -3.00 -6.13
CA ASP A 161 13.17 -3.40 -6.51
C ASP A 161 14.18 -2.22 -6.52
N ALA A 162 15.43 -2.49 -6.91
CA ALA A 162 16.49 -1.49 -6.96
C ALA A 162 16.21 -0.34 -7.95
N GLN A 163 15.26 -0.51 -8.87
CA GLN A 163 14.78 0.49 -9.82
C GLN A 163 13.48 1.17 -9.38
N GLY A 164 13.01 0.89 -8.16
CA GLY A 164 11.76 1.43 -7.64
C GLY A 164 10.50 0.83 -8.27
N ARG A 165 10.62 -0.34 -8.95
CA ARG A 165 9.50 -1.02 -9.61
C ARG A 165 8.81 -1.98 -8.67
N TYR A 166 7.53 -2.19 -8.89
CA TYR A 166 6.73 -3.22 -8.23
C TYR A 166 5.88 -3.98 -9.24
N TYR A 167 5.47 -5.18 -8.88
CA TYR A 167 4.45 -5.94 -9.59
C TYR A 167 3.57 -6.72 -8.63
N LEU A 168 2.32 -6.89 -9.00
CA LEU A 168 1.35 -7.71 -8.29
C LEU A 168 0.62 -8.60 -9.30
N GLU A 169 0.74 -9.92 -9.17
CA GLU A 169 -0.14 -10.87 -9.85
C GLU A 169 -1.39 -11.11 -9.03
N THR A 170 -2.54 -10.87 -9.63
CA THR A 170 -3.81 -11.03 -8.94
C THR A 170 -4.96 -11.29 -9.94
N VAL A 171 -6.19 -11.19 -9.48
CA VAL A 171 -7.39 -11.13 -10.31
C VAL A 171 -8.01 -9.74 -10.23
N LEU A 172 -8.71 -9.33 -11.30
CA LEU A 172 -9.50 -8.10 -11.25
C LEU A 172 -10.54 -8.20 -10.13
N PRO A 173 -10.58 -7.22 -9.19
CA PRO A 173 -11.54 -7.25 -8.09
C PRO A 173 -12.99 -7.20 -8.58
N GLY A 174 -13.88 -7.93 -7.94
CA GLY A 174 -15.30 -7.83 -8.16
C GLY A 174 -15.96 -6.68 -7.42
N LEU A 175 -17.21 -6.42 -7.76
CA LEU A 175 -18.05 -5.41 -7.11
C LEU A 175 -18.72 -5.99 -5.86
N TYR A 176 -18.88 -5.18 -4.83
CA TYR A 176 -19.72 -5.53 -3.68
C TYR A 176 -20.76 -4.44 -3.38
N SER A 177 -21.86 -4.84 -2.74
CA SER A 177 -23.09 -4.02 -2.64
C SER A 177 -22.90 -2.63 -2.01
N SER A 178 -22.04 -2.52 -1.00
CA SER A 178 -21.78 -1.26 -0.32
C SER A 178 -20.78 -0.36 -1.07
N ARG A 179 -20.03 -0.91 -2.04
CA ARG A 179 -19.06 -0.19 -2.85
C ARG A 179 -18.97 -0.75 -4.26
N PRO A 180 -19.86 -0.34 -5.17
CA PRO A 180 -19.95 -0.89 -6.51
C PRO A 180 -18.90 -0.28 -7.46
N ILE A 181 -17.61 -0.36 -7.08
CA ILE A 181 -16.47 0.11 -7.86
C ILE A 181 -15.28 -0.83 -7.63
N GLU A 182 -14.70 -1.33 -8.71
CA GLU A 182 -13.51 -2.17 -8.67
C GLU A 182 -12.31 -1.37 -8.15
N HIS A 183 -11.61 -1.92 -7.16
CA HIS A 183 -10.42 -1.25 -6.62
C HIS A 183 -9.51 -2.24 -5.86
N ILE A 184 -8.23 -1.92 -5.86
CA ILE A 184 -7.21 -2.56 -5.02
C ILE A 184 -6.73 -1.53 -4.01
N HIS A 185 -6.81 -1.85 -2.74
CA HIS A 185 -6.23 -1.05 -1.68
C HIS A 185 -4.73 -1.23 -1.59
N VAL A 186 -4.04 -0.20 -1.16
CA VAL A 186 -2.60 -0.26 -0.93
C VAL A 186 -2.18 0.71 0.18
N LYS A 187 -1.23 0.27 1.01
CA LYS A 187 -0.39 1.15 1.81
C LYS A 187 0.96 1.25 1.11
N VAL A 188 1.51 2.46 1.04
CA VAL A 188 2.84 2.72 0.48
C VAL A 188 3.65 3.46 1.52
N TRP A 189 4.79 2.90 1.91
CA TRP A 189 5.65 3.46 2.93
C TRP A 189 7.12 3.47 2.48
N PRO A 190 7.59 4.59 1.95
CA PRO A 190 9.00 4.76 1.59
C PRO A 190 9.87 4.89 2.86
N GLU A 191 11.07 4.35 2.80
CA GLU A 191 12.03 4.50 3.88
C GLU A 191 12.31 5.99 4.17
N GLY A 192 12.14 6.40 5.42
CA GLY A 192 12.30 7.79 5.87
C GLY A 192 11.18 8.74 5.47
N GLY A 193 10.12 8.26 4.81
CA GLY A 193 8.94 9.02 4.44
C GLY A 193 7.70 8.68 5.28
N ALA A 194 6.57 9.30 4.94
CA ALA A 194 5.29 9.02 5.56
C ALA A 194 4.56 7.88 4.83
N GLU A 195 3.89 7.01 5.59
CA GLU A 195 2.95 6.04 5.03
C GLU A 195 1.74 6.76 4.44
N ILE A 196 1.31 6.34 3.26
CA ILE A 196 0.01 6.69 2.70
C ILE A 196 -0.85 5.45 2.52
N THR A 197 -2.15 5.58 2.75
CA THR A 197 -3.15 4.61 2.32
C THR A 197 -3.86 5.15 1.09
N SER A 198 -3.93 4.35 0.03
CA SER A 198 -4.55 4.73 -1.23
C SER A 198 -5.31 3.55 -1.86
N GLN A 199 -5.80 3.76 -3.07
CA GLN A 199 -6.49 2.72 -3.84
C GLN A 199 -6.19 2.89 -5.31
N VAL A 200 -6.03 1.78 -6.05
CA VAL A 200 -5.93 1.76 -7.50
C VAL A 200 -7.29 1.39 -8.08
N TYR A 201 -7.79 2.20 -8.99
CA TYR A 201 -9.07 2.01 -9.69
C TYR A 201 -8.88 1.60 -11.14
N PHE A 202 -9.97 1.24 -11.79
CA PHE A 202 -9.99 0.71 -13.16
C PHE A 202 -10.85 1.56 -14.09
N PRO A 203 -10.64 1.46 -15.44
CA PRO A 203 -11.30 2.35 -16.41
C PRO A 203 -12.84 2.29 -16.44
N GLN A 204 -13.44 1.22 -15.93
CA GLN A 204 -14.90 1.06 -15.88
C GLN A 204 -15.58 2.15 -15.03
N ARG A 205 -14.88 2.60 -13.96
CA ARG A 205 -15.30 3.69 -13.07
C ARG A 205 -14.08 4.48 -12.63
N PRO A 206 -13.56 5.37 -13.49
CA PRO A 206 -12.29 6.03 -13.25
C PRO A 206 -12.38 7.05 -12.11
N ILE A 207 -11.32 7.10 -11.31
CA ILE A 207 -11.05 8.16 -10.34
C ILE A 207 -9.81 8.90 -10.80
N GLU A 208 -9.91 10.21 -10.94
CA GLU A 208 -8.81 11.04 -11.43
C GLU A 208 -7.55 10.86 -10.58
N GLY A 209 -6.42 10.62 -11.22
CA GLY A 209 -5.12 10.41 -10.57
C GLY A 209 -4.95 9.06 -9.87
N LEU A 210 -5.99 8.20 -9.83
CA LEU A 210 -5.96 6.90 -9.14
C LEU A 210 -6.35 5.73 -10.05
N THR A 211 -6.54 5.96 -11.35
CA THR A 211 -6.96 4.93 -12.30
C THR A 211 -5.76 4.37 -13.08
N ALA A 212 -5.59 3.05 -13.02
CA ALA A 212 -4.59 2.35 -13.80
C ALA A 212 -4.92 2.39 -15.30
N THR A 213 -3.89 2.52 -16.13
CA THR A 213 -4.01 2.26 -17.58
C THR A 213 -4.02 0.76 -17.81
N ILE A 214 -4.99 0.24 -18.55
CA ILE A 214 -5.15 -1.20 -18.77
C ILE A 214 -4.81 -1.54 -20.21
N GLU A 215 -3.98 -2.57 -20.37
CA GLU A 215 -3.69 -3.27 -21.63
C GLU A 215 -4.31 -4.67 -21.54
N ASP A 216 -5.20 -4.99 -22.48
CA ASP A 216 -5.78 -6.34 -22.61
C ASP A 216 -4.89 -7.19 -23.51
N ARG A 217 -4.38 -8.31 -22.98
CA ARG A 217 -3.54 -9.28 -23.69
C ARG A 217 -4.28 -10.56 -24.06
N GLY A 218 -5.59 -10.58 -23.87
CA GLY A 218 -6.48 -11.68 -24.24
C GLY A 218 -6.67 -12.70 -23.12
N ASP A 219 -5.61 -13.29 -22.59
CA ASP A 219 -5.63 -14.24 -21.48
C ASP A 219 -5.49 -13.56 -20.09
N HIS A 220 -5.00 -12.33 -20.07
CA HIS A 220 -4.84 -11.52 -18.86
C HIS A 220 -4.82 -10.02 -19.17
N LEU A 221 -4.96 -9.22 -18.14
CA LEU A 221 -4.82 -7.76 -18.19
C LEU A 221 -3.47 -7.34 -17.62
N VAL A 222 -2.87 -6.29 -18.19
CA VAL A 222 -1.73 -5.59 -17.57
C VAL A 222 -2.21 -4.20 -17.16
N GLY A 223 -2.15 -3.89 -15.88
CA GLY A 223 -2.47 -2.59 -15.32
C GLY A 223 -1.18 -1.81 -15.01
N TYR A 224 -1.06 -0.61 -15.54
CA TYR A 224 0.08 0.29 -15.29
C TYR A 224 -0.34 1.39 -14.34
N PHE A 225 0.32 1.50 -13.18
CA PHE A 225 0.07 2.55 -12.21
C PHE A 225 1.35 2.94 -11.47
N ASN A 226 1.65 4.23 -11.38
CA ASN A 226 2.77 4.74 -10.60
C ASN A 226 2.25 5.41 -9.33
N PHE A 227 2.84 5.05 -8.20
CA PHE A 227 2.64 5.79 -6.94
C PHE A 227 3.65 6.92 -6.86
N VAL A 228 3.19 8.12 -6.55
CA VAL A 228 4.05 9.27 -6.27
C VAL A 228 3.84 9.67 -4.82
N VAL A 229 4.88 9.57 -4.01
CA VAL A 229 4.81 9.78 -2.56
C VAL A 229 5.76 10.87 -2.10
N GLN A 230 5.47 11.47 -0.95
CA GLN A 230 6.37 12.45 -0.35
C GLN A 230 7.47 11.73 0.43
N LYS A 231 8.72 12.07 0.10
CA LYS A 231 9.90 11.59 0.80
C LYS A 231 10.82 12.75 1.18
#